data_941c8a4ebd4e54f42f3c702c08369c05
#
_entry.id   941c8a4ebd4e54f42f3c702c08369c05
#
_cell.length_a   1.000
_cell.length_b   1.000
_cell.length_c   1.000
_cell.angle_alpha   90.00
_cell.angle_beta   90.00
_cell.angle_gamma   90.00
#
_symmetry.space_group_name_H-M   'P 1'
#
loop_
_entity.id
_entity.type
_entity.pdbx_description
1 polymer ?
#
loop_
_entity_poly.entity_id
_entity_poly.type
_entity_poly.pdbx_seq_one_letter_code
_entity_poly.pdbx_strand_id
1 'polypeptide(L)'
;MPPNRLIFVYNADAGFFNALMDSAHKVFSPATYACSLCKFTYGIAGMLLPWKNYLESLKIPLVFLHRNEFRRDHPGAEPALPVILAERAGHREVLISAAEITAAGDLAGLTSLLKDRLGEPGTP
;
A
#
# COMPACT_ATOMS: atom_id res chain seq x y z
N MET A 1 -15.87 -13.46 2.50
CA MET A 1 -14.71 -14.22 2.00
C MET A 1 -13.49 -13.34 1.92
N PRO A 2 -12.38 -13.75 2.50
CA PRO A 2 -11.16 -12.96 2.36
C PRO A 2 -10.67 -12.99 0.91
N PRO A 3 -9.96 -11.95 0.48
CA PRO A 3 -9.38 -11.97 -0.86
C PRO A 3 -8.30 -13.03 -0.99
N ASN A 4 -8.06 -13.46 -2.23
CA ASN A 4 -6.99 -14.40 -2.53
C ASN A 4 -5.62 -13.74 -2.34
N ARG A 5 -5.54 -12.42 -2.57
CA ARG A 5 -4.30 -11.69 -2.55
C ARG A 5 -4.60 -10.21 -2.41
N LEU A 6 -3.70 -9.49 -1.73
CA LEU A 6 -3.74 -8.03 -1.67
C LEU A 6 -2.55 -7.48 -2.45
N ILE A 7 -2.79 -6.45 -3.22
CA ILE A 7 -1.76 -5.81 -4.04
C ILE A 7 -1.64 -4.35 -3.59
N PHE A 8 -0.47 -4.01 -3.08
CA PHE A 8 -0.19 -2.65 -2.62
C PHE A 8 0.66 -1.97 -3.69
N VAL A 9 0.14 -0.92 -4.30
CA VAL A 9 0.82 -0.23 -5.39
C VAL A 9 1.24 1.15 -4.92
N TYR A 10 2.54 1.38 -4.89
CA TYR A 10 3.10 2.67 -4.49
C TYR A 10 3.10 3.64 -5.68
N ASN A 11 2.93 4.91 -5.38
CA ASN A 11 3.01 5.95 -6.41
C ASN A 11 4.45 6.46 -6.54
N ALA A 12 5.38 5.54 -6.76
CA ALA A 12 6.78 5.85 -6.94
C ALA A 12 7.42 4.73 -7.74
N ASP A 13 8.39 5.05 -8.57
CA ASP A 13 9.12 4.06 -9.35
C ASP A 13 10.13 3.34 -8.46
N ALA A 14 10.42 2.08 -8.78
CA ALA A 14 11.30 1.25 -7.97
C ALA A 14 12.68 1.88 -7.76
N GLY A 15 13.28 2.43 -8.82
CA GLY A 15 14.59 3.04 -8.73
C GLY A 15 14.61 4.23 -7.78
N PHE A 16 13.59 5.07 -7.86
CA PHE A 16 13.47 6.20 -6.96
C PHE A 16 13.27 5.74 -5.52
N PHE A 17 12.42 4.74 -5.32
CA PHE A 17 12.13 4.22 -3.99
C PHE A 17 13.40 3.68 -3.32
N ASN A 18 14.21 2.94 -4.08
CA ASN A 18 15.48 2.41 -3.59
C ASN A 18 16.44 3.53 -3.20
N ALA A 19 16.54 4.57 -4.04
CA ALA A 19 17.40 5.71 -3.75
C ALA A 19 16.95 6.43 -2.48
N LEU A 20 15.64 6.53 -2.28
CA LEU A 20 15.06 7.16 -1.10
C LEU A 20 15.41 6.37 0.17
N MET A 21 15.33 5.05 0.10
CA MET A 21 15.63 4.20 1.25
C MET A 21 17.12 4.20 1.59
N ASP A 22 17.98 4.38 0.58
CA ASP A 22 19.43 4.46 0.79
C ASP A 22 19.84 5.78 1.42
N SER A 23 19.02 6.82 1.27
CA SER A 23 19.33 8.16 1.74
C SER A 23 18.25 8.61 2.71
N ALA A 24 18.36 8.14 3.94
CA ALA A 24 17.35 8.36 4.97
C ALA A 24 16.94 9.81 5.13
N HIS A 25 17.86 10.74 4.93
CA HIS A 25 17.57 12.17 5.06
C HIS A 25 16.69 12.72 3.94
N LYS A 26 16.41 11.91 2.92
CA LYS A 26 15.56 12.32 1.79
C LYS A 26 14.16 11.76 1.89
N VAL A 27 13.79 11.21 3.02
CA VAL A 27 12.47 10.60 3.23
C VAL A 27 11.34 11.57 2.91
N PHE A 28 11.57 12.85 3.11
CA PHE A 28 10.54 13.88 2.89
C PHE A 28 10.69 14.62 1.57
N SER A 29 11.24 13.97 0.56
CA SER A 29 11.32 14.58 -0.77
C SER A 29 9.92 14.79 -1.35
N PRO A 30 9.75 15.75 -2.29
CA PRO A 30 8.43 15.98 -2.89
C PRO A 30 7.81 14.73 -3.50
N ALA A 31 8.61 13.85 -4.06
CA ALA A 31 8.08 12.61 -4.64
C ALA A 31 7.50 11.68 -3.58
N THR A 32 8.02 11.74 -2.35
CA THR A 32 7.45 10.97 -1.23
C THR A 32 6.07 11.49 -0.86
N TYR A 33 5.85 12.80 -0.97
CA TYR A 33 4.55 13.38 -0.64
C TYR A 33 3.46 12.97 -1.61
N ALA A 34 3.81 12.60 -2.83
CA ALA A 34 2.84 12.15 -3.81
C ALA A 34 2.36 10.73 -3.52
N CYS A 35 2.98 10.04 -2.57
CA CYS A 35 2.63 8.66 -2.23
C CYS A 35 2.28 8.59 -0.75
N SER A 36 1.00 8.79 -0.41
CA SER A 36 0.56 8.72 0.98
C SER A 36 0.78 7.31 1.55
N LEU A 37 0.64 6.27 0.73
CA LEU A 37 0.92 4.91 1.18
C LEU A 37 2.38 4.75 1.61
N CYS A 38 3.31 5.30 0.84
CA CYS A 38 4.73 5.29 1.22
C CYS A 38 4.95 6.07 2.51
N LYS A 39 4.37 7.26 2.57
CA LYS A 39 4.55 8.16 3.70
C LYS A 39 4.07 7.55 5.01
N PHE A 40 2.93 6.87 4.99
CA PHE A 40 2.34 6.32 6.21
C PHE A 40 2.98 5.01 6.65
N THR A 41 3.56 4.24 5.73
CA THR A 41 3.97 2.88 6.03
C THR A 41 5.48 2.68 6.09
N TYR A 42 6.26 3.67 5.67
CA TYR A 42 7.72 3.56 5.68
C TYR A 42 8.36 4.67 6.50
N GLY A 43 9.44 4.32 7.16
CA GLY A 43 10.30 5.25 7.88
C GLY A 43 11.74 5.07 7.43
N ILE A 44 12.66 5.62 8.21
CA ILE A 44 14.10 5.60 7.89
C ILE A 44 14.63 4.17 7.75
N ALA A 45 14.17 3.27 8.59
CA ALA A 45 14.66 1.89 8.63
C ALA A 45 13.84 0.94 7.76
N GLY A 46 12.97 1.45 6.89
CA GLY A 46 12.12 0.63 6.03
C GLY A 46 10.67 0.61 6.49
N MET A 47 9.96 -0.46 6.18
CA MET A 47 8.55 -0.58 6.54
C MET A 47 8.40 -0.55 8.06
N LEU A 48 7.45 0.26 8.54
CA LEU A 48 7.21 0.41 9.97
C LEU A 48 6.70 -0.90 10.58
N LEU A 49 7.24 -1.25 11.75
CA LEU A 49 6.93 -2.53 12.38
C LEU A 49 5.44 -2.74 12.69
N PRO A 50 4.70 -1.77 13.22
CA PRO A 50 3.27 -2.00 13.46
C PRO A 50 2.52 -2.38 12.20
N TRP A 51 2.85 -1.76 11.06
CA TRP A 51 2.24 -2.08 9.78
C TRP A 51 2.65 -3.47 9.31
N LYS A 52 3.94 -3.77 9.36
CA LYS A 52 4.45 -5.06 8.96
C LYS A 52 3.82 -6.19 9.77
N ASN A 53 3.77 -6.01 11.08
CA ASN A 53 3.21 -7.02 11.98
C ASN A 53 1.72 -7.25 11.68
N TYR A 54 0.99 -6.16 11.45
CA TYR A 54 -0.43 -6.27 11.11
C TYR A 54 -0.62 -7.04 9.81
N LEU A 55 0.14 -6.70 8.78
CA LEU A 55 0.02 -7.37 7.48
C LEU A 55 0.33 -8.86 7.59
N GLU A 56 1.35 -9.22 8.35
CA GLU A 56 1.70 -10.62 8.55
C GLU A 56 0.60 -11.38 9.27
N SER A 57 -0.15 -10.70 10.13
CA SER A 57 -1.24 -11.34 10.87
C SER A 57 -2.42 -11.70 9.98
N LEU A 58 -2.54 -11.10 8.81
CA LEU A 58 -3.68 -11.31 7.92
C LEU A 58 -3.70 -12.71 7.30
N LYS A 59 -2.55 -13.34 7.14
CA LYS A 59 -2.44 -14.66 6.51
C LYS A 59 -2.98 -14.68 5.08
N ILE A 60 -2.89 -13.56 4.40
CA ILE A 60 -3.29 -13.39 3.00
C ILE A 60 -2.02 -13.10 2.20
N PRO A 61 -1.81 -13.74 1.05
CA PRO A 61 -0.67 -13.40 0.20
C PRO A 61 -0.65 -11.91 -0.13
N LEU A 62 0.52 -11.31 -0.03
CA LEU A 62 0.71 -9.87 -0.25
C LEU A 62 1.65 -9.65 -1.42
N VAL A 63 1.34 -8.67 -2.26
CA VAL A 63 2.21 -8.26 -3.36
C VAL A 63 2.43 -6.77 -3.22
N PHE A 64 3.68 -6.34 -3.32
CA PHE A 64 4.04 -4.92 -3.26
C PHE A 64 4.64 -4.53 -4.58
N LEU A 65 4.02 -3.58 -5.27
CA LEU A 65 4.48 -3.12 -6.57
C LEU A 65 4.76 -1.63 -6.53
N HIS A 66 5.81 -1.23 -7.23
CA HIS A 66 6.06 0.17 -7.50
C HIS A 66 5.32 0.58 -8.76
N ARG A 67 5.20 1.88 -9.00
CA ARG A 67 4.41 2.41 -10.10
C ARG A 67 4.80 1.81 -11.45
N ASN A 68 6.08 1.74 -11.75
CA ASN A 68 6.56 1.20 -13.02
C ASN A 68 6.27 -0.29 -13.15
N GLU A 69 6.41 -1.04 -12.06
CA GLU A 69 6.12 -2.47 -12.05
C GLU A 69 4.64 -2.73 -12.29
N PHE A 70 3.78 -1.95 -11.64
CA PHE A 70 2.34 -2.11 -11.79
C PHE A 70 1.92 -1.85 -13.24
N ARG A 71 2.44 -0.80 -13.86
CA ARG A 71 2.10 -0.46 -15.24
C ARG A 71 2.60 -1.51 -16.22
N ARG A 72 3.74 -2.12 -15.94
CA ARG A 72 4.27 -3.19 -16.76
C ARG A 72 3.44 -4.47 -16.65
N ASP A 73 3.10 -4.86 -15.41
CA ASP A 73 2.44 -6.13 -15.14
C ASP A 73 0.93 -6.07 -15.38
N HIS A 74 0.34 -4.88 -15.34
CA HIS A 74 -1.10 -4.69 -15.47
C HIS A 74 -1.39 -3.54 -16.44
N PRO A 75 -0.99 -3.68 -17.71
CA PRO A 75 -1.20 -2.60 -18.68
C PRO A 75 -2.70 -2.35 -18.84
N GLY A 76 -3.06 -1.10 -18.96
CA GLY A 76 -4.46 -0.70 -19.10
C GLY A 76 -5.21 -0.54 -17.78
N ALA A 77 -4.63 -0.94 -16.66
CA ALA A 77 -5.23 -0.68 -15.35
C ALA A 77 -4.94 0.76 -14.96
N GLU A 78 -5.96 1.52 -14.64
CA GLU A 78 -5.84 2.97 -14.49
C GLU A 78 -6.36 3.54 -13.17
N PRO A 79 -6.31 2.83 -12.03
CA PRO A 79 -6.66 3.52 -10.79
C PRO A 79 -5.61 4.56 -10.44
N ALA A 80 -6.03 5.62 -9.79
CA ALA A 80 -5.07 6.59 -9.26
C ALA A 80 -4.20 5.91 -8.20
N LEU A 81 -2.93 6.25 -8.19
CA LEU A 81 -1.96 5.68 -7.23
C LEU A 81 -1.67 6.67 -6.11
N PRO A 82 -1.32 6.20 -4.93
CA PRO A 82 -1.20 4.80 -4.53
C PRO A 82 -2.56 4.14 -4.37
N VAL A 83 -2.59 2.80 -4.40
CA VAL A 83 -3.85 2.08 -4.29
C VAL A 83 -3.61 0.73 -3.63
N ILE A 84 -4.62 0.22 -2.93
CA ILE A 84 -4.60 -1.15 -2.42
C ILE A 84 -5.71 -1.91 -3.15
N LEU A 85 -5.32 -2.97 -3.85
CA LEU A 85 -6.23 -3.80 -4.63
C LEU A 85 -6.45 -5.13 -3.92
N ALA A 86 -7.65 -5.66 -4.06
CA ALA A 86 -7.96 -7.02 -3.61
C ALA A 86 -8.24 -7.88 -4.81
N GLU A 87 -7.69 -9.08 -4.83
CA GLU A 87 -7.92 -10.03 -5.89
C GLU A 87 -8.77 -11.17 -5.36
N ARG A 88 -9.93 -11.40 -5.98
CA ARG A 88 -10.86 -12.45 -5.62
C ARG A 88 -11.31 -13.18 -6.87
N ALA A 89 -11.10 -14.49 -6.88
CA ALA A 89 -11.56 -15.33 -7.99
C ALA A 89 -11.10 -14.81 -9.36
N GLY A 90 -9.86 -14.33 -9.43
CA GLY A 90 -9.29 -13.82 -10.67
C GLY A 90 -9.67 -12.38 -11.01
N HIS A 91 -10.51 -11.74 -10.20
CA HIS A 91 -10.91 -10.35 -10.40
C HIS A 91 -10.15 -9.45 -9.43
N ARG A 92 -9.69 -8.31 -9.94
CA ARG A 92 -9.07 -7.27 -9.11
C ARG A 92 -10.06 -6.15 -8.91
N GLU A 93 -10.16 -5.69 -7.68
CA GLU A 93 -11.00 -4.55 -7.35
C GLU A 93 -10.24 -3.60 -6.45
N VAL A 94 -10.59 -2.32 -6.50
CA VAL A 94 -10.00 -1.34 -5.60
C VAL A 94 -10.57 -1.57 -4.20
N LEU A 95 -9.71 -1.95 -3.27
CA LEU A 95 -10.12 -2.10 -1.88
C LEU A 95 -10.06 -0.77 -1.15
N ILE A 96 -8.95 -0.04 -1.33
CA ILE A 96 -8.78 1.30 -0.77
C ILE A 96 -8.18 2.18 -1.86
N SER A 97 -8.90 3.25 -2.21
CA SER A 97 -8.48 4.16 -3.26
C SER A 97 -7.40 5.13 -2.78
N ALA A 98 -6.75 5.81 -3.73
CA ALA A 98 -5.74 6.83 -3.41
C ALA A 98 -6.31 7.92 -2.50
N ALA A 99 -7.51 8.40 -2.80
CA ALA A 99 -8.15 9.42 -1.98
C ALA A 99 -8.43 8.92 -0.58
N GLU A 100 -8.85 7.67 -0.45
CA GLU A 100 -9.13 7.08 0.85
C GLU A 100 -7.87 6.88 1.68
N ILE A 101 -6.77 6.48 1.04
CA ILE A 101 -5.49 6.35 1.74
C ILE A 101 -5.06 7.71 2.30
N THR A 102 -5.12 8.74 1.47
CA THR A 102 -4.76 10.09 1.89
C THR A 102 -5.65 10.57 3.03
N ALA A 103 -6.95 10.31 2.93
CA ALA A 103 -7.91 10.75 3.94
C ALA A 103 -7.72 10.01 5.28
N ALA A 104 -7.11 8.83 5.25
CA ALA A 104 -6.84 8.08 6.48
C ALA A 104 -5.88 8.84 7.41
N GLY A 105 -5.03 9.67 6.87
CA GLY A 105 -4.23 10.64 7.62
C GLY A 105 -2.93 10.14 8.21
N ASP A 106 -2.89 8.89 8.63
CA ASP A 106 -1.69 8.29 9.22
C ASP A 106 -1.79 6.77 9.20
N LEU A 107 -0.78 6.11 9.74
CA LEU A 107 -0.71 4.66 9.76
C LEU A 107 -1.88 4.04 10.54
N ALA A 108 -2.23 4.61 11.67
CA ALA A 108 -3.32 4.08 12.48
C ALA A 108 -4.65 4.16 11.73
N GLY A 109 -4.90 5.27 11.05
CA GLY A 109 -6.09 5.44 10.24
C GLY A 109 -6.14 4.47 9.08
N LEU A 110 -5.00 4.27 8.41
CA LEU A 110 -4.92 3.33 7.30
C LEU A 110 -5.15 1.90 7.77
N THR A 111 -4.55 1.51 8.88
CA THR A 111 -4.73 0.17 9.44
C THR A 111 -6.20 -0.07 9.79
N SER A 112 -6.83 0.90 10.42
CA SER A 112 -8.24 0.82 10.78
C SER A 112 -9.13 0.66 9.56
N LEU A 113 -8.84 1.42 8.51
CA LEU A 113 -9.59 1.37 7.26
C LEU A 113 -9.44 0.01 6.58
N LEU A 114 -8.23 -0.53 6.57
CA LEU A 114 -7.98 -1.83 5.97
C LEU A 114 -8.71 -2.94 6.73
N LYS A 115 -8.69 -2.90 8.06
CA LYS A 115 -9.45 -3.85 8.87
C LYS A 115 -10.94 -3.80 8.53
N ASP A 116 -11.48 -2.60 8.42
CA ASP A 116 -12.88 -2.40 8.10
C ASP A 116 -13.24 -2.97 6.72
N ARG A 117 -12.40 -2.70 5.73
CA ARG A 117 -12.64 -3.15 4.36
C ARG A 117 -12.49 -4.65 4.19
N LEU A 118 -11.63 -5.27 4.98
CA LEU A 118 -11.47 -6.73 4.96
C LEU A 118 -12.56 -7.44 5.76
N GLY A 119 -13.32 -6.70 6.57
CA GLY A 119 -14.36 -7.30 7.39
C GLY A 119 -13.79 -8.26 8.41
N GLU A 120 -12.70 -7.90 9.06
CA GLU A 120 -12.02 -8.79 9.98
C GLU A 120 -12.92 -9.17 11.15
N PRO A 121 -13.13 -10.48 11.36
CA PRO A 121 -14.02 -10.92 12.42
C PRO A 121 -13.48 -10.68 13.81
N GLY A 122 -12.18 -10.54 13.95
CA GLY A 122 -11.56 -10.22 15.22
C GLY A 122 -11.86 -8.82 15.70
N THR A 123 -12.60 -8.07 14.93
CA THR A 123 -12.91 -6.66 15.19
C THR A 123 -14.42 -6.47 15.27
N PRO A 124 -15.07 -7.19 16.11
CA PRO A 124 -16.53 -7.03 16.26
C PRO A 124 -16.91 -5.68 16.81
#